data_42e5c7eccc5f3e7346d8b5625971075a
#
_entry.id   42e5c7eccc5f3e7346d8b5625971075a
#
_cell.length_a   1.000
_cell.length_b   1.000
_cell.length_c   1.000
_cell.angle_alpha   90.00
_cell.angle_beta   90.00
_cell.angle_gamma   90.00
#
_symmetry.space_group_name_H-M   'P 1'
#
loop_
_entity.id
_entity.type
_entity.pdbx_description
1 polymer ?
#
loop_
_entity_poly.entity_id
_entity_poly.type
_entity_poly.pdbx_seq_one_letter_code
_entity_poly.pdbx_strand_id
1 'polypeptide(L)'
;NVWSFEPYMHADVLTRMPINYIERMINVGIFGYSTTFDMLLGAFCLFLASVTLAKYCADWKIFGGWFLAIVVLFFSLNKWEMLTNGSGWVHFAAFACFFRHYYVFDKKRHSKELIFWPIFTILLVAGPYCAVYAGTMLLANFYLIVKEKKVSWQNIYEILAIFIPLLLFMYSRAHSVEEHAGATTMSMGEVMKKEPFLFVRLLIKSFASMVVSGEYAKDHHLSNLFLFALGLAVMGAYLYALY
;
A
#
# COMPACT_ATOMS: atom_id res chain seq x y z
N ASN A 1 6.35 8.73 -28.18
CA ASN A 1 6.69 7.37 -28.59
C ASN A 1 6.38 6.41 -27.45
N VAL A 2 5.38 5.54 -27.59
CA VAL A 2 4.90 4.62 -26.56
C VAL A 2 6.02 3.66 -26.08
N TRP A 3 7.06 3.48 -26.89
CA TRP A 3 8.21 2.64 -26.62
C TRP A 3 9.42 3.40 -26.07
N SER A 4 9.31 4.71 -25.82
CA SER A 4 10.41 5.45 -25.17
C SER A 4 10.44 5.13 -23.68
N PHE A 5 11.64 5.15 -23.09
CA PHE A 5 11.81 4.91 -21.66
C PHE A 5 11.37 6.11 -20.81
N GLU A 6 11.25 7.26 -21.41
CA GLU A 6 10.92 8.53 -20.77
C GLU A 6 9.58 8.49 -19.99
N PRO A 7 8.44 7.98 -20.53
CA PRO A 7 7.19 7.89 -19.80
C PRO A 7 7.29 7.04 -18.51
N TYR A 8 8.18 6.04 -18.49
CA TYR A 8 8.38 5.21 -17.29
C TYR A 8 9.11 5.95 -16.17
N MET A 9 9.74 7.07 -16.48
CA MET A 9 10.44 7.92 -15.53
C MET A 9 9.58 9.09 -15.05
N HIS A 10 8.45 9.36 -15.70
CA HIS A 10 7.51 10.37 -15.24
C HIS A 10 6.79 9.89 -13.99
N ALA A 11 6.75 10.74 -12.97
CA ALA A 11 5.88 10.55 -11.82
C ALA A 11 4.63 11.41 -12.05
N ASP A 12 3.47 10.81 -12.00
CA ASP A 12 2.26 11.55 -11.74
C ASP A 12 2.36 12.23 -10.36
N VAL A 13 1.64 13.34 -10.14
CA VAL A 13 1.74 14.22 -8.95
C VAL A 13 1.78 13.47 -7.62
N LEU A 14 1.18 12.29 -7.56
CA LEU A 14 1.12 11.49 -6.34
C LEU A 14 1.87 10.16 -6.43
N THR A 15 2.10 9.62 -7.63
CA THR A 15 2.46 8.21 -7.70
C THR A 15 3.30 7.87 -8.92
N ARG A 16 4.48 7.33 -8.68
CA ARG A 16 5.22 6.63 -9.70
C ARG A 16 4.94 5.13 -9.60
N MET A 17 4.23 4.61 -10.59
CA MET A 17 3.93 3.19 -10.70
C MET A 17 4.26 2.71 -12.13
N PRO A 18 5.51 2.33 -12.42
CA PRO A 18 5.91 1.92 -13.77
C PRO A 18 5.06 0.78 -14.34
N ILE A 19 4.52 -0.09 -13.49
CA ILE A 19 3.64 -1.18 -13.91
C ILE A 19 2.36 -0.68 -14.61
N ASN A 20 1.91 0.52 -14.27
CA ASN A 20 0.76 1.17 -14.90
C ASN A 20 1.00 1.46 -16.38
N TYR A 21 2.23 1.85 -16.74
CA TYR A 21 2.59 2.08 -18.13
C TYR A 21 2.65 0.78 -18.94
N ILE A 22 3.15 -0.29 -18.32
CA ILE A 22 3.17 -1.62 -18.94
C ILE A 22 1.74 -2.09 -19.21
N GLU A 23 0.87 -1.95 -18.23
CA GLU A 23 -0.55 -2.27 -18.38
C GLU A 23 -1.19 -1.43 -19.50
N ARG A 24 -0.95 -0.11 -19.51
CA ARG A 24 -1.50 0.79 -20.53
C ARG A 24 -1.06 0.41 -21.96
N MET A 25 0.19 0.01 -22.14
CA MET A 25 0.65 -0.48 -23.45
C MET A 25 -0.11 -1.74 -23.88
N ILE A 26 -0.37 -2.65 -22.96
CA ILE A 26 -1.13 -3.88 -23.24
C ILE A 26 -2.60 -3.53 -23.51
N ASN A 27 -3.22 -2.73 -22.65
CA ASN A 27 -4.63 -2.37 -22.76
C ASN A 27 -4.92 -1.59 -24.03
N VAL A 28 -4.12 -0.58 -24.35
CA VAL A 28 -4.28 0.21 -25.59
C VAL A 28 -3.90 -0.60 -26.83
N GLY A 29 -2.77 -1.32 -26.78
CA GLY A 29 -2.24 -2.03 -27.96
C GLY A 29 -3.04 -3.27 -28.34
N ILE A 30 -3.65 -3.97 -27.38
CA ILE A 30 -4.36 -5.23 -27.63
C ILE A 30 -5.87 -5.05 -27.50
N PHE A 31 -6.34 -4.31 -26.50
CA PHE A 31 -7.77 -4.20 -26.17
C PHE A 31 -8.42 -2.88 -26.60
N GLY A 32 -7.67 -1.97 -27.24
CA GLY A 32 -8.19 -0.67 -27.71
C GLY A 32 -8.67 0.24 -26.58
N TYR A 33 -8.03 0.18 -25.42
CA TYR A 33 -8.41 0.88 -24.19
C TYR A 33 -9.74 0.39 -23.60
N SER A 34 -9.71 -0.77 -23.00
CA SER A 34 -10.88 -1.39 -22.35
C SER A 34 -10.86 -1.17 -20.84
N THR A 35 -11.82 -0.42 -20.31
CA THR A 35 -12.03 -0.28 -18.85
C THR A 35 -12.44 -1.60 -18.19
N THR A 36 -13.10 -2.49 -18.93
CA THR A 36 -13.44 -3.83 -18.48
C THR A 36 -12.18 -4.66 -18.20
N PHE A 37 -11.16 -4.51 -19.05
CA PHE A 37 -9.87 -5.16 -18.80
C PHE A 37 -9.24 -4.69 -17.50
N ASP A 38 -9.22 -3.38 -17.25
CA ASP A 38 -8.69 -2.79 -16.01
C ASP A 38 -9.43 -3.29 -14.77
N MET A 39 -10.77 -3.35 -14.83
CA MET A 39 -11.59 -3.87 -13.73
C MET A 39 -11.34 -5.36 -13.46
N LEU A 40 -11.21 -6.18 -14.51
CA LEU A 40 -10.88 -7.59 -14.37
C LEU A 40 -9.47 -7.79 -13.79
N LEU A 41 -8.52 -6.97 -14.20
CA LEU A 41 -7.16 -6.99 -13.65
C LEU A 41 -7.17 -6.60 -12.16
N GLY A 42 -7.96 -5.59 -11.79
CA GLY A 42 -8.18 -5.20 -10.38
C GLY A 42 -8.78 -6.32 -9.56
N ALA A 43 -9.83 -6.96 -10.06
CA ALA A 43 -10.47 -8.11 -9.41
C ALA A 43 -9.48 -9.30 -9.26
N PHE A 44 -8.66 -9.55 -10.27
CA PHE A 44 -7.62 -10.58 -10.20
C PHE A 44 -6.55 -10.26 -9.15
N CYS A 45 -6.06 -9.03 -9.08
CA CYS A 45 -5.10 -8.63 -8.05
C CYS A 45 -5.70 -8.74 -6.65
N LEU A 46 -6.96 -8.33 -6.48
CA LEU A 46 -7.69 -8.49 -5.22
C LEU A 46 -7.86 -9.98 -4.85
N PHE A 47 -8.14 -10.83 -5.83
CA PHE A 47 -8.19 -12.28 -5.62
C PHE A 47 -6.84 -12.83 -5.14
N LEU A 48 -5.71 -12.45 -5.76
CA LEU A 48 -4.38 -12.89 -5.32
C LEU A 48 -4.07 -12.44 -3.89
N ALA A 49 -4.44 -11.22 -3.53
CA ALA A 49 -4.31 -10.72 -2.18
C ALA A 49 -5.16 -11.53 -1.19
N SER A 50 -6.41 -11.85 -1.57
CA SER A 50 -7.34 -12.66 -0.76
C SER A 50 -6.82 -14.07 -0.51
N VAL A 51 -6.29 -14.73 -1.55
CA VAL A 51 -5.71 -16.08 -1.42
C VAL A 51 -4.56 -16.10 -0.43
N THR A 52 -3.68 -15.10 -0.49
CA THR A 52 -2.56 -15.00 0.45
C THR A 52 -3.05 -14.75 1.87
N LEU A 53 -4.04 -13.85 2.04
CA LEU A 53 -4.63 -13.55 3.33
C LEU A 53 -5.36 -14.76 3.92
N ALA A 54 -6.16 -15.48 3.11
CA ALA A 54 -6.86 -16.69 3.54
C ALA A 54 -5.88 -17.79 3.98
N LYS A 55 -4.77 -17.94 3.25
CA LYS A 55 -3.71 -18.88 3.62
C LYS A 55 -3.06 -18.48 4.94
N TYR A 56 -2.79 -17.20 5.14
CA TYR A 56 -2.26 -16.69 6.40
C TYR A 56 -3.21 -16.94 7.57
N CYS A 57 -4.50 -16.67 7.38
CA CYS A 57 -5.53 -16.98 8.38
C CYS A 57 -5.60 -18.47 8.72
N ALA A 58 -5.51 -19.35 7.71
CA ALA A 58 -5.50 -20.80 7.91
C ALA A 58 -4.28 -21.24 8.73
N ASP A 59 -3.09 -20.75 8.41
CA ASP A 59 -1.85 -21.07 9.12
C ASP A 59 -1.89 -20.63 10.62
N TRP A 60 -2.58 -19.52 10.91
CA TRP A 60 -2.80 -19.01 12.26
C TRP A 60 -4.08 -19.53 12.91
N LYS A 61 -4.79 -20.45 12.26
CA LYS A 61 -6.05 -21.03 12.76
C LYS A 61 -7.13 -19.96 13.08
N ILE A 62 -7.16 -18.90 12.30
CA ILE A 62 -8.18 -17.84 12.42
C ILE A 62 -9.42 -18.31 11.67
N PHE A 63 -10.45 -18.72 12.40
CA PHE A 63 -11.71 -19.24 11.86
C PHE A 63 -12.93 -18.53 12.45
N GLY A 64 -14.11 -18.87 11.93
CA GLY A 64 -15.38 -18.40 12.44
C GLY A 64 -15.58 -16.90 12.29
N GLY A 65 -16.07 -16.25 13.35
CA GLY A 65 -16.41 -14.82 13.32
C GLY A 65 -15.24 -13.89 13.02
N TRP A 66 -14.04 -14.23 13.48
CA TRP A 66 -12.84 -13.44 13.17
C TRP A 66 -12.45 -13.51 11.70
N PHE A 67 -12.53 -14.67 11.10
CA PHE A 67 -12.30 -14.81 9.66
C PHE A 67 -13.35 -14.04 8.87
N LEU A 68 -14.62 -14.15 9.25
CA LEU A 68 -15.70 -13.38 8.63
C LEU A 68 -15.48 -11.86 8.76
N ALA A 69 -15.06 -11.36 9.91
CA ALA A 69 -14.73 -9.95 10.11
C ALA A 69 -13.62 -9.48 9.18
N ILE A 70 -12.55 -10.27 9.03
CA ILE A 70 -11.44 -9.98 8.10
C ILE A 70 -11.96 -9.94 6.66
N VAL A 71 -12.79 -10.89 6.25
CA VAL A 71 -13.38 -10.94 4.90
C VAL A 71 -14.26 -9.72 4.65
N VAL A 72 -15.14 -9.36 5.58
CA VAL A 72 -16.00 -8.19 5.46
C VAL A 72 -15.18 -6.89 5.33
N LEU A 73 -14.14 -6.73 6.13
CA LEU A 73 -13.25 -5.57 6.04
C LEU A 73 -12.48 -5.54 4.72
N PHE A 74 -12.00 -6.71 4.28
CA PHE A 74 -11.19 -6.81 3.07
C PHE A 74 -12.01 -6.58 1.78
N PHE A 75 -13.23 -7.08 1.73
CA PHE A 75 -14.16 -6.90 0.62
C PHE A 75 -15.18 -5.77 0.84
N SER A 76 -14.90 -4.86 1.78
CA SER A 76 -15.75 -3.70 2.02
C SER A 76 -16.02 -2.91 0.75
N LEU A 77 -17.28 -2.53 0.53
CA LEU A 77 -17.71 -1.69 -0.59
C LEU A 77 -17.07 -0.28 -0.59
N ASN A 78 -16.40 0.11 0.50
CA ASN A 78 -15.60 1.35 0.51
C ASN A 78 -14.47 1.39 -0.55
N LYS A 79 -14.23 0.27 -1.23
CA LYS A 79 -13.26 0.15 -2.33
C LYS A 79 -13.92 0.14 -3.71
N TRP A 80 -15.23 0.38 -3.80
CA TRP A 80 -15.96 0.29 -5.06
C TRP A 80 -15.37 1.20 -6.14
N GLU A 81 -14.97 2.41 -5.76
CA GLU A 81 -14.36 3.37 -6.67
C GLU A 81 -13.06 2.82 -7.28
N MET A 82 -12.21 2.19 -6.48
CA MET A 82 -10.97 1.56 -6.96
C MET A 82 -11.24 0.35 -7.85
N LEU A 83 -12.35 -0.37 -7.64
CA LEU A 83 -12.73 -1.52 -8.46
C LEU A 83 -13.33 -1.11 -9.80
N THR A 84 -14.00 0.04 -9.85
CA THR A 84 -14.67 0.54 -11.06
C THR A 84 -13.81 1.53 -11.86
N ASN A 85 -12.75 2.07 -11.26
CA ASN A 85 -11.82 2.97 -11.91
C ASN A 85 -10.72 2.20 -12.65
N GLY A 86 -10.47 2.52 -13.91
CA GLY A 86 -9.44 1.90 -14.73
C GLY A 86 -8.00 2.03 -14.21
N SER A 87 -7.72 2.92 -13.26
CA SER A 87 -6.42 3.05 -12.59
C SER A 87 -6.39 2.40 -11.21
N GLY A 88 -7.49 1.85 -10.72
CA GLY A 88 -7.62 1.32 -9.36
C GLY A 88 -6.90 -0.01 -9.13
N TRP A 89 -6.67 -0.78 -10.19
CA TRP A 89 -6.07 -2.12 -10.11
C TRP A 89 -4.68 -2.13 -9.46
N VAL A 90 -3.88 -1.09 -9.65
CA VAL A 90 -2.52 -1.00 -9.08
C VAL A 90 -2.51 -0.98 -7.56
N HIS A 91 -3.56 -0.45 -6.93
CA HIS A 91 -3.70 -0.47 -5.47
C HIS A 91 -3.88 -1.91 -4.96
N PHE A 92 -4.68 -2.71 -5.66
CA PHE A 92 -4.86 -4.12 -5.32
C PHE A 92 -3.61 -4.95 -5.62
N ALA A 93 -2.89 -4.62 -6.69
CA ALA A 93 -1.59 -5.22 -6.99
C ALA A 93 -0.58 -4.94 -5.87
N ALA A 94 -0.53 -3.71 -5.34
CA ALA A 94 0.32 -3.36 -4.22
C ALA A 94 -0.03 -4.19 -2.97
N PHE A 95 -1.30 -4.33 -2.62
CA PHE A 95 -1.73 -5.17 -1.50
C PHE A 95 -1.39 -6.66 -1.71
N ALA A 96 -1.55 -7.17 -2.93
CA ALA A 96 -1.18 -8.55 -3.24
C ALA A 96 0.32 -8.78 -3.00
N CYS A 97 1.17 -7.85 -3.45
CA CYS A 97 2.61 -7.90 -3.21
C CYS A 97 2.96 -7.80 -1.72
N PHE A 98 2.31 -6.88 -0.97
CA PHE A 98 2.56 -6.69 0.46
C PHE A 98 2.21 -7.95 1.24
N PHE A 99 1.03 -8.50 1.04
CA PHE A 99 0.61 -9.71 1.74
C PHE A 99 1.47 -10.91 1.38
N ARG A 100 1.85 -11.03 0.11
CA ARG A 100 2.76 -12.11 -0.31
C ARG A 100 4.13 -11.98 0.34
N HIS A 101 4.74 -10.80 0.32
CA HIS A 101 6.03 -10.58 0.95
C HIS A 101 5.94 -10.82 2.46
N TYR A 102 4.90 -10.29 3.11
CA TYR A 102 4.69 -10.48 4.55
C TYR A 102 4.53 -11.97 4.92
N TYR A 103 3.74 -12.71 4.13
CA TYR A 103 3.58 -14.14 4.30
C TYR A 103 4.92 -14.89 4.17
N VAL A 104 5.71 -14.57 3.17
CA VAL A 104 7.02 -15.20 2.95
C VAL A 104 7.99 -14.83 4.07
N PHE A 105 7.96 -13.59 4.53
CA PHE A 105 8.77 -13.10 5.64
C PHE A 105 8.48 -13.87 6.95
N ASP A 106 7.22 -14.11 7.24
CA ASP A 106 6.82 -14.84 8.45
C ASP A 106 7.05 -16.36 8.35
N LYS A 107 6.77 -16.97 7.20
CA LYS A 107 6.72 -18.43 7.05
C LYS A 107 7.90 -19.05 6.30
N LYS A 108 8.65 -18.29 5.52
CA LYS A 108 9.67 -18.81 4.61
C LYS A 108 10.96 -18.00 4.65
N ARG A 109 11.58 -17.89 5.83
CA ARG A 109 12.76 -17.05 6.07
C ARG A 109 13.98 -17.30 5.15
N HIS A 110 14.07 -18.46 4.50
CA HIS A 110 15.16 -18.78 3.59
C HIS A 110 14.78 -18.71 2.10
N SER A 111 13.62 -18.13 1.79
CA SER A 111 13.16 -18.00 0.41
C SER A 111 13.82 -16.83 -0.31
N LYS A 112 14.21 -17.04 -1.57
CA LYS A 112 14.67 -15.95 -2.47
C LYS A 112 13.58 -14.92 -2.74
N GLU A 113 12.32 -15.26 -2.48
CA GLU A 113 11.18 -14.35 -2.58
C GLU A 113 11.33 -13.14 -1.64
N LEU A 114 12.09 -13.26 -0.53
CA LEU A 114 12.37 -12.17 0.40
C LEU A 114 13.21 -11.03 -0.20
N ILE A 115 13.97 -11.35 -1.24
CA ILE A 115 14.74 -10.34 -1.98
C ILE A 115 13.93 -9.85 -3.19
N PHE A 116 13.24 -10.76 -3.87
CA PHE A 116 12.48 -10.44 -5.08
C PHE A 116 11.32 -9.47 -4.79
N TRP A 117 10.48 -9.79 -3.79
CA TRP A 117 9.26 -9.01 -3.54
C TRP A 117 9.50 -7.56 -3.19
N PRO A 118 10.44 -7.18 -2.29
CA PRO A 118 10.66 -5.77 -2.01
C PRO A 118 11.21 -4.99 -3.22
N ILE A 119 12.12 -5.58 -3.99
CA ILE A 119 12.64 -4.95 -5.20
C ILE A 119 11.51 -4.70 -6.21
N PHE A 120 10.74 -5.74 -6.53
CA PHE A 120 9.62 -5.66 -7.46
C PHE A 120 8.57 -4.66 -6.98
N THR A 121 8.18 -4.75 -5.72
CA THR A 121 7.12 -3.94 -5.14
C THR A 121 7.51 -2.46 -5.11
N ILE A 122 8.68 -2.13 -4.60
CA ILE A 122 9.14 -0.74 -4.43
C ILE A 122 9.36 -0.07 -5.78
N LEU A 123 10.02 -0.75 -6.71
CA LEU A 123 10.37 -0.14 -7.99
C LEU A 123 9.20 -0.05 -8.96
N LEU A 124 8.25 -0.99 -8.92
CA LEU A 124 7.23 -1.11 -9.96
C LEU A 124 5.80 -0.81 -9.49
N VAL A 125 5.45 -1.18 -8.25
CA VAL A 125 4.04 -1.30 -7.85
C VAL A 125 3.65 -0.38 -6.69
N ALA A 126 4.52 -0.20 -5.70
CA ALA A 126 4.13 0.42 -4.41
C ALA A 126 3.71 1.89 -4.50
N GLY A 127 4.28 2.66 -5.44
CA GLY A 127 3.92 4.07 -5.61
C GLY A 127 3.84 4.85 -4.29
N PRO A 128 2.67 5.40 -3.93
CA PRO A 128 2.49 6.19 -2.71
C PRO A 128 2.64 5.35 -1.43
N TYR A 129 2.46 4.04 -1.51
CA TYR A 129 2.60 3.13 -0.37
C TYR A 129 4.04 2.72 -0.07
N CYS A 130 4.98 3.13 -0.93
CA CYS A 130 6.38 2.73 -0.88
C CYS A 130 7.02 2.97 0.50
N ALA A 131 6.82 4.17 1.06
CA ALA A 131 7.40 4.55 2.35
C ALA A 131 6.81 3.72 3.51
N VAL A 132 5.50 3.49 3.50
CA VAL A 132 4.81 2.69 4.54
C VAL A 132 5.24 1.23 4.45
N TYR A 133 5.26 0.68 3.26
CA TYR A 133 5.69 -0.70 3.03
C TYR A 133 7.15 -0.92 3.44
N ALA A 134 8.07 -0.09 2.94
CA ALA A 134 9.48 -0.18 3.26
C ALA A 134 9.73 0.01 4.75
N GLY A 135 9.11 1.03 5.37
CA GLY A 135 9.21 1.30 6.79
C GLY A 135 8.74 0.12 7.65
N THR A 136 7.59 -0.46 7.32
CA THR A 136 7.05 -1.63 8.04
C THR A 136 7.99 -2.83 7.94
N MET A 137 8.52 -3.12 6.75
CA MET A 137 9.42 -4.27 6.56
C MET A 137 10.80 -4.05 7.19
N LEU A 138 11.32 -2.82 7.19
CA LEU A 138 12.56 -2.49 7.90
C LEU A 138 12.38 -2.63 9.42
N LEU A 139 11.26 -2.16 9.96
CA LEU A 139 10.94 -2.32 11.39
C LEU A 139 10.78 -3.80 11.76
N ALA A 140 10.14 -4.61 10.92
CA ALA A 140 10.01 -6.04 11.13
C ALA A 140 11.36 -6.76 11.15
N ASN A 141 12.27 -6.42 10.21
CA ASN A 141 13.63 -6.94 10.22
C ASN A 141 14.42 -6.51 11.45
N PHE A 142 14.31 -5.23 11.82
CA PHE A 142 14.96 -4.72 13.04
C PHE A 142 14.44 -5.44 14.31
N TYR A 143 13.13 -5.61 14.42
CA TYR A 143 12.52 -6.36 15.53
C TYR A 143 13.10 -7.79 15.64
N LEU A 144 13.23 -8.49 14.50
CA LEU A 144 13.81 -9.84 14.50
C LEU A 144 15.27 -9.83 14.94
N ILE A 145 16.08 -8.91 14.46
CA ILE A 145 17.49 -8.77 14.86
C ILE A 145 17.60 -8.57 16.38
N VAL A 146 16.77 -7.69 16.94
CA VAL A 146 16.75 -7.42 18.38
C VAL A 146 16.29 -8.63 19.17
N LYS A 147 15.24 -9.32 18.69
CA LYS A 147 14.68 -10.52 19.33
C LYS A 147 15.67 -11.69 19.32
N GLU A 148 16.32 -11.93 18.18
CA GLU A 148 17.28 -13.03 18.02
C GLU A 148 18.67 -12.69 18.57
N LYS A 149 18.93 -11.42 18.89
CA LYS A 149 20.24 -10.89 19.31
C LYS A 149 21.38 -11.26 18.34
N LYS A 150 21.04 -11.46 17.08
CA LYS A 150 21.96 -11.90 16.04
C LYS A 150 21.61 -11.25 14.71
N VAL A 151 22.63 -10.74 14.01
CA VAL A 151 22.50 -10.28 12.63
C VAL A 151 22.93 -11.40 11.71
N SER A 152 22.03 -11.90 10.88
CA SER A 152 22.33 -12.89 9.86
C SER A 152 22.61 -12.20 8.51
N TRP A 153 23.36 -12.84 7.62
CA TRP A 153 23.53 -12.37 6.24
C TRP A 153 22.20 -12.21 5.52
N GLN A 154 21.24 -13.03 5.84
CA GLN A 154 19.88 -12.95 5.33
C GLN A 154 19.21 -11.60 5.66
N ASN A 155 19.28 -11.17 6.95
CA ASN A 155 18.73 -9.87 7.35
C ASN A 155 19.39 -8.72 6.60
N ILE A 156 20.71 -8.80 6.37
CA ILE A 156 21.45 -7.79 5.60
C ILE A 156 20.92 -7.73 4.16
N TYR A 157 20.77 -8.88 3.49
CA TYR A 157 20.26 -8.91 2.11
C TYR A 157 18.82 -8.40 2.02
N GLU A 158 17.96 -8.74 2.97
CA GLU A 158 16.58 -8.24 3.02
C GLU A 158 16.54 -6.72 3.23
N ILE A 159 17.35 -6.20 4.16
CA ILE A 159 17.45 -4.75 4.38
C ILE A 159 17.96 -4.05 3.13
N LEU A 160 18.99 -4.57 2.47
CA LEU A 160 19.51 -3.98 1.23
C LEU A 160 18.49 -4.07 0.09
N ALA A 161 17.73 -5.17 0.00
CA ALA A 161 16.67 -5.36 -0.99
C ALA A 161 15.48 -4.40 -0.81
N ILE A 162 15.32 -3.82 0.38
CA ILE A 162 14.34 -2.77 0.66
C ILE A 162 14.98 -1.39 0.47
N PHE A 163 16.14 -1.17 1.07
CA PHE A 163 16.74 0.15 1.17
C PHE A 163 17.25 0.69 -0.16
N ILE A 164 17.93 -0.15 -0.98
CA ILE A 164 18.45 0.27 -2.28
C ILE A 164 17.31 0.66 -3.23
N PRO A 165 16.26 -0.16 -3.45
CA PRO A 165 15.12 0.24 -4.26
C PRO A 165 14.39 1.49 -3.72
N LEU A 166 14.31 1.66 -2.41
CA LEU A 166 13.71 2.85 -1.79
C LEU A 166 14.52 4.12 -2.15
N LEU A 167 15.84 4.05 -2.07
CA LEU A 167 16.69 5.17 -2.48
C LEU A 167 16.55 5.49 -3.96
N LEU A 168 16.51 4.47 -4.82
CA LEU A 168 16.28 4.64 -6.25
C LEU A 168 14.90 5.24 -6.54
N PHE A 169 13.87 4.82 -5.83
CA PHE A 169 12.54 5.37 -5.93
C PHE A 169 12.52 6.85 -5.52
N MET A 170 13.13 7.20 -4.38
CA MET A 170 13.22 8.57 -3.90
C MET A 170 14.03 9.47 -4.85
N TYR A 171 15.17 8.97 -5.34
CA TYR A 171 15.98 9.67 -6.32
C TYR A 171 15.18 9.95 -7.60
N SER A 172 14.53 8.94 -8.12
CA SER A 172 13.72 9.07 -9.32
C SER A 172 12.56 10.04 -9.14
N ARG A 173 11.89 10.03 -7.98
CA ARG A 173 10.84 11.00 -7.66
C ARG A 173 11.36 12.42 -7.59
N ALA A 174 12.55 12.64 -7.03
CA ALA A 174 13.17 13.96 -6.94
C ALA A 174 13.57 14.55 -8.30
N HIS A 175 13.78 13.70 -9.31
CA HIS A 175 14.17 14.10 -10.66
C HIS A 175 13.04 13.94 -11.69
N SER A 176 11.84 13.58 -11.26
CA SER A 176 10.70 13.50 -12.16
C SER A 176 10.16 14.90 -12.45
N VAL A 177 9.78 15.12 -13.72
CA VAL A 177 9.11 16.35 -14.13
C VAL A 177 7.66 16.27 -13.66
N GLU A 178 7.26 17.21 -12.81
CA GLU A 178 5.85 17.34 -12.42
C GLU A 178 5.08 17.98 -13.58
N GLU A 179 4.30 17.20 -14.30
CA GLU A 179 3.47 17.70 -15.41
C GLU A 179 2.28 18.56 -14.94
N HIS A 180 1.94 18.52 -13.68
CA HIS A 180 0.84 19.31 -13.12
C HIS A 180 1.34 20.58 -12.44
N ALA A 181 1.79 21.54 -13.25
CA ALA A 181 2.12 22.90 -12.83
C ALA A 181 0.85 23.66 -12.37
N GLY A 182 0.36 23.37 -11.19
CA GLY A 182 -0.82 24.02 -10.62
C GLY A 182 -1.19 23.56 -9.23
N ALA A 183 -0.75 22.37 -8.82
CA ALA A 183 -0.86 21.94 -7.45
C ALA A 183 0.28 22.57 -6.66
N THR A 184 -0.02 23.63 -5.90
CA THR A 184 0.88 24.15 -4.87
C THR A 184 1.09 23.07 -3.82
N THR A 185 2.03 22.17 -4.08
CA THR A 185 2.42 21.16 -3.10
C THR A 185 3.28 21.84 -2.04
N MET A 186 2.67 22.11 -0.90
CA MET A 186 3.44 22.47 0.28
C MET A 186 4.37 21.32 0.64
N SER A 187 5.63 21.63 0.90
CA SER A 187 6.55 20.63 1.41
C SER A 187 6.03 20.07 2.75
N MET A 188 6.30 18.79 3.04
CA MET A 188 5.93 18.19 4.33
C MET A 188 6.42 19.02 5.53
N GLY A 189 7.61 19.66 5.41
CA GLY A 189 8.16 20.53 6.43
C GLY A 189 7.34 21.81 6.66
N GLU A 190 6.78 22.39 5.59
CA GLU A 190 5.91 23.58 5.70
C GLU A 190 4.55 23.22 6.30
N VAL A 191 3.99 22.07 5.93
CA VAL A 191 2.76 21.56 6.53
C VAL A 191 2.94 21.30 8.01
N MET A 192 4.04 20.65 8.42
CA MET A 192 4.34 20.41 9.84
C MET A 192 4.57 21.70 10.64
N LYS A 193 5.13 22.75 10.02
CA LYS A 193 5.28 24.06 10.67
C LYS A 193 3.93 24.77 10.86
N LYS A 194 3.03 24.66 9.89
CA LYS A 194 1.69 25.31 9.97
C LYS A 194 0.73 24.55 10.87
N GLU A 195 0.71 23.22 10.77
CA GLU A 195 -0.20 22.35 11.52
C GLU A 195 0.56 21.13 12.09
N PRO A 196 1.29 21.27 13.19
CA PRO A 196 2.17 20.20 13.71
C PRO A 196 1.42 18.91 14.10
N PHE A 197 0.13 18.99 14.42
CA PHE A 197 -0.69 17.84 14.77
C PHE A 197 -1.53 17.28 13.61
N LEU A 198 -1.40 17.84 12.40
CA LEU A 198 -2.20 17.41 11.25
C LEU A 198 -2.05 15.91 10.98
N PHE A 199 -0.81 15.39 10.96
CA PHE A 199 -0.56 13.99 10.66
C PHE A 199 -1.13 13.05 11.73
N VAL A 200 -1.04 13.41 13.00
CA VAL A 200 -1.63 12.64 14.10
C VAL A 200 -3.15 12.63 13.99
N ARG A 201 -3.75 13.79 13.70
CA ARG A 201 -5.18 13.92 13.49
C ARG A 201 -5.67 13.13 12.28
N LEU A 202 -4.92 13.16 11.17
CA LEU A 202 -5.23 12.36 9.97
C LEU A 202 -5.09 10.87 10.23
N LEU A 203 -4.04 10.45 10.93
CA LEU A 203 -3.85 9.05 11.32
C LEU A 203 -5.04 8.54 12.15
N ILE A 204 -5.43 9.26 13.19
CA ILE A 204 -6.57 8.86 14.02
C ILE A 204 -7.86 8.81 13.20
N LYS A 205 -8.12 9.80 12.35
CA LYS A 205 -9.30 9.80 11.47
C LYS A 205 -9.29 8.69 10.44
N SER A 206 -8.11 8.23 9.99
CA SER A 206 -8.02 7.09 9.08
C SER A 206 -8.49 5.79 9.73
N PHE A 207 -8.31 5.62 11.04
CA PHE A 207 -8.94 4.51 11.77
C PHE A 207 -10.46 4.64 11.83
N ALA A 208 -11.02 5.85 11.98
CA ALA A 208 -12.47 6.06 11.90
C ALA A 208 -13.01 5.69 10.51
N SER A 209 -12.27 5.97 9.44
CA SER A 209 -12.68 5.66 8.07
C SER A 209 -12.74 4.15 7.75
N MET A 210 -12.22 3.30 8.62
CA MET A 210 -12.42 1.84 8.52
C MET A 210 -13.86 1.43 8.86
N VAL A 211 -14.59 2.24 9.62
CA VAL A 211 -15.96 1.98 10.07
C VAL A 211 -16.98 2.85 9.32
N VAL A 212 -16.63 4.12 9.14
CA VAL A 212 -17.51 5.10 8.50
C VAL A 212 -16.80 5.70 7.30
N SER A 213 -17.34 5.53 6.08
CA SER A 213 -16.73 6.11 4.89
C SER A 213 -16.67 7.64 4.96
N GLY A 214 -15.65 8.23 4.31
CA GLY A 214 -15.50 9.68 4.26
C GLY A 214 -16.66 10.38 3.58
N GLU A 215 -17.26 9.77 2.55
CA GLU A 215 -18.47 10.26 1.87
C GLU A 215 -19.68 10.25 2.80
N TYR A 216 -19.93 9.12 3.47
CA TYR A 216 -21.03 9.03 4.45
C TYR A 216 -20.88 10.08 5.56
N ALA A 217 -19.65 10.26 6.06
CA ALA A 217 -19.38 11.26 7.10
C ALA A 217 -19.66 12.70 6.60
N LYS A 218 -19.35 12.98 5.34
CA LYS A 218 -19.62 14.27 4.70
C LYS A 218 -21.12 14.50 4.47
N ASP A 219 -21.81 13.52 3.89
CA ASP A 219 -23.23 13.60 3.54
C ASP A 219 -24.11 13.74 4.77
N HIS A 220 -23.73 13.09 5.87
CA HIS A 220 -24.47 13.14 7.15
C HIS A 220 -23.90 14.18 8.13
N HIS A 221 -23.00 15.07 7.66
CA HIS A 221 -22.40 16.15 8.45
C HIS A 221 -21.86 15.70 9.82
N LEU A 222 -21.21 14.51 9.85
CA LEU A 222 -20.66 13.98 11.10
C LEU A 222 -19.57 14.91 11.65
N SER A 223 -19.65 15.19 12.96
CA SER A 223 -18.71 16.11 13.59
C SER A 223 -17.27 15.58 13.57
N ASN A 224 -16.32 16.49 13.43
CA ASN A 224 -14.90 16.15 13.51
C ASN A 224 -14.52 15.50 14.84
N LEU A 225 -15.19 15.89 15.92
CA LEU A 225 -14.98 15.33 17.26
C LEU A 225 -15.44 13.87 17.32
N PHE A 226 -16.60 13.56 16.73
CA PHE A 226 -17.11 12.18 16.64
C PHE A 226 -16.13 11.29 15.86
N LEU A 227 -15.68 11.73 14.69
CA LEU A 227 -14.73 10.98 13.87
C LEU A 227 -13.39 10.78 14.58
N PHE A 228 -12.95 11.75 15.34
CA PHE A 228 -11.72 11.64 16.14
C PHE A 228 -11.89 10.63 17.29
N ALA A 229 -13.00 10.70 18.03
CA ALA A 229 -13.31 9.76 19.11
C ALA A 229 -13.47 8.32 18.60
N LEU A 230 -14.19 8.14 17.47
CA LEU A 230 -14.32 6.85 16.81
C LEU A 230 -12.96 6.29 16.37
N GLY A 231 -12.13 7.14 15.78
CA GLY A 231 -10.77 6.76 15.37
C GLY A 231 -9.89 6.31 16.54
N LEU A 232 -9.96 7.00 17.67
CA LEU A 232 -9.27 6.59 18.89
C LEU A 232 -9.79 5.25 19.42
N ALA A 233 -11.09 5.04 19.40
CA ALA A 233 -11.69 3.78 19.85
C ALA A 233 -11.25 2.61 18.97
N VAL A 234 -11.28 2.77 17.64
CA VAL A 234 -10.83 1.74 16.69
C VAL A 234 -9.33 1.48 16.85
N MET A 235 -8.51 2.53 16.92
CA MET A 235 -7.08 2.41 17.13
C MET A 235 -6.76 1.70 18.46
N GLY A 236 -7.47 2.04 19.53
CA GLY A 236 -7.34 1.38 20.84
C GLY A 236 -7.70 -0.10 20.79
N ALA A 237 -8.77 -0.46 20.05
CA ALA A 237 -9.14 -1.86 19.84
C ALA A 237 -8.04 -2.64 19.09
N TYR A 238 -7.44 -2.04 18.07
CA TYR A 238 -6.29 -2.65 17.36
C TYR A 238 -5.08 -2.83 18.28
N LEU A 239 -4.72 -1.81 19.05
CA LEU A 239 -3.59 -1.89 20.00
C LEU A 239 -3.84 -2.94 21.08
N TYR A 240 -5.08 -3.02 21.57
CA TYR A 240 -5.47 -4.08 22.52
C TYR A 240 -5.38 -5.48 21.93
N ALA A 241 -5.76 -5.66 20.68
CA ALA A 241 -5.67 -6.94 19.99
C ALA A 241 -4.22 -7.37 19.69
N LEU A 242 -3.27 -6.43 19.66
CA LEU A 242 -1.85 -6.70 19.49
C LEU A 242 -1.13 -7.04 20.79
N TYR A 243 -1.69 -6.67 21.93
CA TYR A 243 -1.16 -6.97 23.26
C TYR A 243 -1.58 -8.37 23.73
#